data_590e042df2a0bedfa80ac41c8e33f1f3
#
_entry.id   590e042df2a0bedfa80ac41c8e33f1f3
#
_cell.length_a   1.000
_cell.length_b   1.000
_cell.length_c   1.000
_cell.angle_alpha   90.00
_cell.angle_beta   90.00
_cell.angle_gamma   90.00
#
_symmetry.space_group_name_H-M   'P 1'
#
loop_
_entity.id
_entity.type
_entity.pdbx_description
1 polymer ?
#
loop_
_entity_poly.entity_id
_entity_poly.type
_entity_poly.pdbx_seq_one_letter_code
_entity_poly.pdbx_strand_id
1 'polypeptide(L)'
;IIVFTRGMIPGYGASSGFEVHIQDQKGGTLEDLQKITNDIIAALNERPEIGRASTSFDTKYPQYLLEVDAARCKRNGVSPGDVLNVMAGYVGGSYASNMNRFSKLYRVMIQASAEHRLDTESLNNMFVRNKNGEMSPIGQYVTLTRVYGPQAISRFNLFSSIQINGQAANGYSSGEAIQAVREVTDEYLPAGYGYEFGGMSREEASSSSSTAIIFVICIVFIYLILCALYESIFIPIVVILSVPFGLAGSFLFANMFGLENNIYLQIGLLMLIGLLAKTAILITEYASVRRAAGMSIPMAAMSAAKARLRAILMTSLTMIFGMLPMMFATGVGANGNISIGVGTVGGMLIGTIALLFVVPVLFIIF
;
A
#
# COMPACT_ATOMS: atom_id res chain seq x y z
N ILE A 1 -1.11 -2.28 23.54
CA ILE A 1 -0.07 -1.78 22.62
C ILE A 1 -0.65 -1.94 21.23
N ILE A 2 -0.81 -0.84 20.50
CA ILE A 2 -1.24 -0.86 19.10
C ILE A 2 0.03 -0.78 18.26
N VAL A 3 0.25 -1.78 17.41
CA VAL A 3 1.41 -1.84 16.52
C VAL A 3 0.94 -1.51 15.11
N PHE A 4 1.45 -0.43 14.56
CA PHE A 4 1.24 -0.08 13.16
C PHE A 4 2.40 -0.61 12.32
N THR A 5 2.11 -1.42 11.33
CA THR A 5 3.10 -1.84 10.33
C THR A 5 3.12 -0.84 9.18
N ARG A 6 4.30 -0.51 8.69
CA ARG A 6 4.43 0.36 7.51
C ARG A 6 3.82 -0.33 6.29
N GLY A 7 3.22 0.48 5.41
CA GLY A 7 2.79 0.01 4.09
C GLY A 7 3.95 -0.61 3.31
N MET A 8 3.66 -1.58 2.47
CA MET A 8 4.66 -2.34 1.70
C MET A 8 5.43 -1.46 0.72
N ILE A 9 4.80 -0.44 0.16
CA ILE A 9 5.43 0.48 -0.80
C ILE A 9 5.61 1.84 -0.12
N PRO A 10 6.85 2.36 -0.01
CA PRO A 10 7.09 3.70 0.52
C PRO A 10 6.35 4.76 -0.31
N GLY A 11 5.61 5.64 0.36
CA GLY A 11 4.84 6.71 -0.28
C GLY A 11 3.36 6.41 -0.51
N TYR A 12 2.93 5.16 -0.34
CA TYR A 12 1.55 4.73 -0.49
C TYR A 12 0.93 4.33 0.85
N GLY A 13 0.52 5.34 1.63
CA GLY A 13 -0.12 5.15 2.94
C GLY A 13 0.84 4.94 4.11
N ALA A 14 0.38 5.23 5.31
CA ALA A 14 1.16 5.15 6.53
C ALA A 14 1.07 3.78 7.23
N SER A 15 0.06 2.97 6.89
CA SER A 15 -0.18 1.65 7.49
C SER A 15 -0.54 0.60 6.44
N SER A 16 -0.41 -0.68 6.80
CA SER A 16 -0.99 -1.79 6.04
C SER A 16 -2.50 -1.84 6.24
N GLY A 17 -3.25 -2.25 5.21
CA GLY A 17 -4.71 -2.32 5.25
C GLY A 17 -5.35 -1.30 4.31
N PHE A 18 -6.64 -1.01 4.51
CA PHE A 18 -7.34 0.00 3.72
C PHE A 18 -7.30 1.38 4.40
N GLU A 19 -7.33 2.41 3.55
CA GLU A 19 -7.37 3.81 3.92
C GLU A 19 -8.50 4.49 3.13
N VAL A 20 -9.45 5.12 3.84
CA VAL A 20 -10.53 5.89 3.24
C VAL A 20 -10.70 7.23 3.96
N HIS A 21 -10.93 8.28 3.19
CA HIS A 21 -11.15 9.65 3.65
C HIS A 21 -12.62 10.01 3.49
N ILE A 22 -13.31 10.24 4.60
CA ILE A 22 -14.67 10.80 4.58
C ILE A 22 -14.54 12.31 4.48
N GLN A 23 -15.17 12.90 3.48
CA GLN A 23 -15.02 14.31 3.10
C GLN A 23 -16.30 15.10 3.39
N ASP A 24 -16.15 16.28 3.95
CA ASP A 24 -17.24 17.27 4.03
C ASP A 24 -17.19 18.19 2.81
N GLN A 25 -18.15 18.02 1.90
CA GLN A 25 -18.26 18.81 0.67
C GLN A 25 -19.24 19.98 0.80
N LYS A 26 -20.01 20.06 1.91
CA LYS A 26 -20.99 21.13 2.15
C LYS A 26 -20.49 22.23 3.09
N GLY A 27 -19.33 22.04 3.77
CA GLY A 27 -18.78 23.00 4.72
C GLY A 27 -19.50 23.00 6.07
N GLY A 28 -19.88 21.82 6.56
CA GLY A 28 -20.50 21.62 7.87
C GLY A 28 -19.54 21.76 9.06
N THR A 29 -19.98 21.31 10.23
CA THR A 29 -19.15 21.32 11.43
C THR A 29 -18.26 20.07 11.49
N LEU A 30 -17.12 20.17 12.20
CA LEU A 30 -16.24 19.01 12.39
C LEU A 30 -16.88 17.94 13.30
N GLU A 31 -17.78 18.35 14.20
CA GLU A 31 -18.55 17.45 15.04
C GLU A 31 -19.52 16.59 14.22
N ASP A 32 -20.19 17.18 13.22
CA ASP A 32 -21.09 16.45 12.32
C ASP A 32 -20.29 15.44 11.48
N LEU A 33 -19.15 15.88 10.92
CA LEU A 33 -18.26 15.01 10.18
C LEU A 33 -17.74 13.85 11.04
N GLN A 34 -17.35 14.11 12.28
CA GLN A 34 -16.91 13.08 13.21
C GLN A 34 -18.03 12.08 13.55
N LYS A 35 -19.26 12.58 13.76
CA LYS A 35 -20.41 11.72 14.04
C LYS A 35 -20.67 10.75 12.89
N ILE A 36 -20.77 11.27 11.67
CA ILE A 36 -20.97 10.44 10.46
C ILE A 36 -19.83 9.43 10.30
N THR A 37 -18.59 9.87 10.51
CA THR A 37 -17.43 8.99 10.44
C THR A 37 -17.50 7.86 11.48
N ASN A 38 -17.94 8.16 12.70
CA ASN A 38 -18.09 7.16 13.74
C ASN A 38 -19.23 6.18 13.45
N ASP A 39 -20.35 6.64 12.87
CA ASP A 39 -21.44 5.77 12.43
C ASP A 39 -20.98 4.81 11.33
N ILE A 40 -20.20 5.30 10.36
CA ILE A 40 -19.56 4.48 9.33
C ILE A 40 -18.58 3.47 9.94
N ILE A 41 -17.73 3.89 10.88
CA ILE A 41 -16.79 2.98 11.57
C ILE A 41 -17.53 1.89 12.33
N ALA A 42 -18.64 2.22 12.99
CA ALA A 42 -19.46 1.23 13.69
C ALA A 42 -20.02 0.20 12.69
N ALA A 43 -20.64 0.66 11.60
CA ALA A 43 -21.18 -0.21 10.56
C ALA A 43 -20.07 -1.07 9.88
N LEU A 44 -18.88 -0.51 9.67
CA LEU A 44 -17.75 -1.28 9.11
C LEU A 44 -17.28 -2.39 10.07
N ASN A 45 -17.23 -2.12 11.37
CA ASN A 45 -16.81 -3.12 12.35
C ASN A 45 -17.84 -4.24 12.58
N GLU A 46 -19.08 -4.09 12.10
CA GLU A 46 -20.11 -5.14 12.09
C GLU A 46 -20.01 -6.07 10.88
N ARG A 47 -19.23 -5.69 9.86
CA ARG A 47 -19.06 -6.49 8.64
C ARG A 47 -18.06 -7.62 8.86
N PRO A 48 -18.34 -8.85 8.40
CA PRO A 48 -17.45 -10.00 8.55
C PRO A 48 -16.14 -9.85 7.75
N GLU A 49 -16.14 -9.04 6.67
CA GLU A 49 -14.97 -8.78 5.83
C GLU A 49 -13.95 -7.84 6.50
N ILE A 50 -14.39 -7.09 7.52
CA ILE A 50 -13.58 -6.07 8.20
C ILE A 50 -13.11 -6.61 9.54
N GLY A 51 -11.78 -6.70 9.73
CA GLY A 51 -11.20 -7.11 11.01
C GLY A 51 -11.22 -5.97 12.02
N ARG A 52 -10.93 -4.76 11.59
CA ARG A 52 -10.98 -3.55 12.40
C ARG A 52 -10.95 -2.31 11.52
N ALA A 53 -11.83 -1.35 11.82
CA ALA A 53 -11.79 0.00 11.30
C ALA A 53 -11.69 1.00 12.45
N SER A 54 -10.87 2.05 12.32
CA SER A 54 -10.67 3.07 13.35
C SER A 54 -10.17 4.38 12.75
N THR A 55 -10.38 5.48 13.49
CA THR A 55 -9.79 6.79 13.19
C THR A 55 -8.99 7.27 14.39
N SER A 56 -7.99 8.12 14.15
CA SER A 56 -7.26 8.86 15.19
C SER A 56 -7.81 10.27 15.42
N PHE A 57 -8.81 10.68 14.64
CA PHE A 57 -9.41 11.99 14.76
C PHE A 57 -10.37 12.06 15.95
N ASP A 58 -10.22 13.11 16.77
CA ASP A 58 -11.10 13.39 17.90
C ASP A 58 -11.27 14.92 18.06
N THR A 59 -12.52 15.38 18.10
CA THR A 59 -12.86 16.79 18.37
C THR A 59 -12.73 17.14 19.84
N LYS A 60 -12.63 16.17 20.74
CA LYS A 60 -12.54 16.33 22.19
C LYS A 60 -11.12 16.17 22.74
N TYR A 61 -10.11 16.37 21.91
CA TYR A 61 -8.73 16.32 22.37
C TYR A 61 -8.46 17.47 23.33
N PRO A 62 -7.98 17.21 24.56
CA PRO A 62 -7.74 18.25 25.56
C PRO A 62 -6.54 19.12 25.14
N GLN A 63 -6.75 20.41 25.16
CA GLN A 63 -5.77 21.45 24.84
C GLN A 63 -5.79 22.57 25.89
N TYR A 64 -4.74 23.35 25.93
CA TYR A 64 -4.70 24.58 26.72
C TYR A 64 -4.69 25.80 25.77
N LEU A 65 -5.70 26.65 25.90
CA LEU A 65 -5.70 27.96 25.27
C LEU A 65 -4.83 28.87 26.12
N LEU A 66 -3.81 29.45 25.50
CA LEU A 66 -2.89 30.36 26.14
C LEU A 66 -3.25 31.78 25.75
N GLU A 67 -3.65 32.58 26.74
CA GLU A 67 -3.96 34.00 26.58
C GLU A 67 -2.89 34.84 27.25
N VAL A 68 -2.30 35.81 26.53
CA VAL A 68 -1.30 36.73 27.04
C VAL A 68 -1.95 38.07 27.37
N ASP A 69 -1.84 38.53 28.62
CA ASP A 69 -2.26 39.87 29.05
C ASP A 69 -1.29 40.92 28.49
N ALA A 70 -1.60 41.42 27.30
CA ALA A 70 -0.80 42.42 26.60
C ALA A 70 -0.70 43.74 27.37
N ALA A 71 -1.73 44.11 28.16
CA ALA A 71 -1.73 45.35 28.96
C ALA A 71 -0.76 45.24 30.14
N ARG A 72 -0.73 44.08 30.80
CA ARG A 72 0.21 43.80 31.90
C ARG A 72 1.64 43.66 31.39
N CYS A 73 1.85 43.02 30.24
CA CYS A 73 3.14 42.96 29.56
C CYS A 73 3.68 44.38 29.30
N LYS A 74 2.87 45.25 28.70
CA LYS A 74 3.27 46.62 28.34
C LYS A 74 3.63 47.46 29.59
N ARG A 75 2.87 47.34 30.70
CA ARG A 75 3.17 48.03 31.95
C ARG A 75 4.52 47.63 32.53
N ASN A 76 4.90 46.37 32.41
CA ASN A 76 6.18 45.85 32.95
C ASN A 76 7.31 45.88 31.92
N GLY A 77 7.11 46.49 30.76
CA GLY A 77 8.13 46.59 29.72
C GLY A 77 8.50 45.27 29.04
N VAL A 78 7.61 44.28 29.08
CA VAL A 78 7.77 42.97 28.43
C VAL A 78 7.02 42.96 27.11
N SER A 79 7.60 42.33 26.08
CA SER A 79 6.90 42.12 24.83
C SER A 79 6.02 40.88 24.91
N PRO A 80 4.72 40.92 24.51
CA PRO A 80 3.91 39.71 24.37
C PRO A 80 4.51 38.65 23.48
N GLY A 81 5.24 39.07 22.42
CA GLY A 81 5.95 38.15 21.54
C GLY A 81 7.08 37.40 22.25
N ASP A 82 7.79 38.08 23.17
CA ASP A 82 8.87 37.41 23.91
C ASP A 82 8.30 36.37 24.89
N VAL A 83 7.13 36.64 25.50
CA VAL A 83 6.42 35.68 26.33
C VAL A 83 6.04 34.43 25.52
N LEU A 84 5.48 34.60 24.32
CA LEU A 84 5.11 33.50 23.43
C LEU A 84 6.34 32.71 22.94
N ASN A 85 7.43 33.41 22.60
CA ASN A 85 8.66 32.77 22.15
C ASN A 85 9.30 31.92 23.25
N VAL A 86 9.32 32.41 24.47
CA VAL A 86 9.83 31.67 25.62
C VAL A 86 8.98 30.43 25.86
N MET A 87 7.64 30.58 25.88
CA MET A 87 6.71 29.46 26.02
C MET A 87 6.91 28.41 24.90
N ALA A 88 6.99 28.86 23.66
CA ALA A 88 7.22 27.98 22.54
C ALA A 88 8.55 27.20 22.67
N GLY A 89 9.62 27.88 23.12
CA GLY A 89 10.92 27.25 23.35
C GLY A 89 10.89 26.22 24.51
N TYR A 90 10.29 26.57 25.64
CA TYR A 90 10.22 25.65 26.78
C TYR A 90 9.32 24.45 26.54
N VAL A 91 8.11 24.63 26.01
CA VAL A 91 7.10 23.59 25.85
C VAL A 91 7.23 22.88 24.50
N GLY A 92 7.31 23.64 23.40
CA GLY A 92 7.35 23.12 22.04
C GLY A 92 8.74 22.70 21.56
N GLY A 93 9.77 23.34 22.13
CA GLY A 93 11.14 23.21 21.69
C GLY A 93 11.51 24.21 20.59
N SER A 94 12.73 24.75 20.68
CA SER A 94 13.33 25.65 19.70
C SER A 94 14.32 24.90 18.82
N TYR A 95 14.22 25.07 17.52
CA TYR A 95 15.21 24.56 16.58
C TYR A 95 16.49 25.42 16.67
N ALA A 96 17.59 24.81 17.08
CA ALA A 96 18.87 25.51 17.26
C ALA A 96 19.81 25.36 16.06
N SER A 97 20.00 24.16 15.57
CA SER A 97 20.92 23.88 14.45
C SER A 97 20.70 22.47 13.87
N ASN A 98 21.52 22.15 12.87
CA ASN A 98 21.66 20.80 12.33
C ASN A 98 23.02 20.21 12.70
N MET A 99 23.06 18.90 12.95
CA MET A 99 24.27 18.14 13.19
C MET A 99 24.33 16.96 12.20
N ASN A 100 25.46 16.86 11.48
CA ASN A 100 25.74 15.74 10.62
C ASN A 100 26.45 14.64 11.40
N ARG A 101 25.87 13.42 11.46
CA ARG A 101 26.50 12.26 12.07
C ARG A 101 26.07 10.98 11.32
N PHE A 102 27.01 10.07 11.10
CA PHE A 102 26.77 8.82 10.37
C PHE A 102 26.09 9.02 8.99
N SER A 103 26.54 10.02 8.23
CA SER A 103 25.98 10.41 6.92
C SER A 103 24.50 10.80 6.96
N LYS A 104 23.96 11.15 8.12
CA LYS A 104 22.59 11.62 8.32
C LYS A 104 22.59 13.01 8.96
N LEU A 105 21.60 13.82 8.56
CA LEU A 105 21.32 15.11 9.14
C LEU A 105 20.36 14.96 10.31
N TYR A 106 20.80 15.39 11.50
CA TYR A 106 19.99 15.44 12.71
C TYR A 106 19.65 16.87 13.07
N ARG A 107 18.39 17.13 13.40
CA ARG A 107 17.96 18.43 13.93
C ARG A 107 18.29 18.50 15.42
N VAL A 108 18.94 19.59 15.84
CA VAL A 108 19.18 19.88 17.25
C VAL A 108 18.03 20.74 17.76
N MET A 109 17.22 20.20 18.66
CA MET A 109 16.11 20.88 19.31
C MET A 109 16.47 21.14 20.76
N ILE A 110 16.23 22.38 21.23
CA ILE A 110 16.40 22.77 22.63
C ILE A 110 15.02 22.88 23.24
N GLN A 111 14.78 22.18 24.33
CA GLN A 111 13.51 22.15 25.04
C GLN A 111 13.76 22.00 26.53
N ALA A 112 12.83 22.47 27.38
CA ALA A 112 12.90 22.20 28.81
C ALA A 112 12.81 20.70 29.08
N SER A 113 13.49 20.22 30.14
CA SER A 113 13.35 18.84 30.59
C SER A 113 11.89 18.55 30.99
N ALA A 114 11.46 17.30 30.89
CA ALA A 114 10.08 16.91 31.17
C ALA A 114 9.60 17.41 32.56
N GLU A 115 10.44 17.32 33.55
CA GLU A 115 10.15 17.72 34.94
C GLU A 115 9.75 19.21 35.08
N HIS A 116 10.25 20.07 34.18
CA HIS A 116 9.99 21.51 34.22
C HIS A 116 8.87 21.95 33.24
N ARG A 117 8.09 21.03 32.70
CA ARG A 117 6.96 21.32 31.78
C ARG A 117 5.76 20.38 31.96
N LEU A 118 5.68 19.65 33.08
CA LEU A 118 4.63 18.65 33.33
C LEU A 118 3.27 19.24 33.66
N ASP A 119 3.25 20.35 34.34
CA ASP A 119 2.02 20.97 34.87
C ASP A 119 1.98 22.49 34.65
N THR A 120 0.85 23.07 34.94
CA THR A 120 0.63 24.50 34.81
C THR A 120 1.44 25.33 35.81
N GLU A 121 1.87 24.76 36.95
CA GLU A 121 2.70 25.44 37.96
C GLU A 121 4.13 25.67 37.42
N SER A 122 4.57 24.87 36.47
CA SER A 122 5.85 25.03 35.78
C SER A 122 6.03 26.39 35.10
N LEU A 123 4.93 27.12 34.80
CA LEU A 123 4.97 28.46 34.25
C LEU A 123 5.66 29.48 35.19
N ASN A 124 5.59 29.25 36.49
CA ASN A 124 6.22 30.12 37.49
C ASN A 124 7.75 29.99 37.47
N ASN A 125 8.27 28.91 36.93
CA ASN A 125 9.69 28.63 36.79
C ASN A 125 10.26 29.07 35.42
N MET A 126 9.43 29.61 34.53
CA MET A 126 9.83 30.15 33.26
C MET A 126 9.93 31.68 33.34
N PHE A 127 11.00 32.26 32.86
CA PHE A 127 11.25 33.69 32.98
C PHE A 127 11.37 34.35 31.63
N VAL A 128 10.83 35.57 31.53
CA VAL A 128 10.99 36.47 30.38
C VAL A 128 11.72 37.73 30.82
N ARG A 129 12.57 38.24 29.93
CA ARG A 129 13.35 39.47 30.19
C ARG A 129 12.55 40.70 29.78
N ASN A 130 12.53 41.72 30.66
CA ASN A 130 11.97 43.03 30.33
C ASN A 130 13.00 43.93 29.59
N LYS A 131 12.55 45.11 29.16
CA LYS A 131 13.42 46.08 28.46
C LYS A 131 14.61 46.59 29.32
N ASN A 132 14.48 46.52 30.65
CA ASN A 132 15.51 46.93 31.60
C ASN A 132 16.52 45.82 31.88
N GLY A 133 16.33 44.63 31.34
CA GLY A 133 17.18 43.48 31.59
C GLY A 133 16.77 42.61 32.79
N GLU A 134 15.70 42.96 33.50
CA GLU A 134 15.21 42.21 34.64
C GLU A 134 14.38 40.99 34.20
N MET A 135 14.45 39.92 34.97
CA MET A 135 13.73 38.67 34.71
C MET A 135 12.42 38.62 35.51
N SER A 136 11.31 38.32 34.82
CA SER A 136 9.98 38.19 35.44
C SER A 136 9.37 36.82 35.09
N PRO A 137 8.70 36.16 36.07
CA PRO A 137 8.01 34.88 35.80
C PRO A 137 6.89 35.04 34.77
N ILE A 138 6.81 34.11 33.84
CA ILE A 138 5.81 34.13 32.76
C ILE A 138 4.39 33.96 33.29
N GLY A 139 4.19 33.22 34.38
CA GLY A 139 2.88 33.02 35.01
C GLY A 139 2.13 34.28 35.37
N GLN A 140 2.84 35.44 35.46
CA GLN A 140 2.20 36.74 35.68
C GLN A 140 1.49 37.32 34.46
N TYR A 141 1.89 36.91 33.27
CA TYR A 141 1.47 37.47 31.98
C TYR A 141 0.55 36.54 31.18
N VAL A 142 0.38 35.29 31.65
CA VAL A 142 -0.29 34.23 30.87
C VAL A 142 -1.41 33.62 31.70
N THR A 143 -2.55 33.41 31.05
CA THR A 143 -3.65 32.59 31.57
C THR A 143 -3.81 31.37 30.71
N LEU A 144 -3.86 30.17 31.34
CA LEU A 144 -4.12 28.91 30.66
C LEU A 144 -5.56 28.47 30.96
N THR A 145 -6.35 28.34 29.90
CA THR A 145 -7.72 27.82 29.99
C THR A 145 -7.78 26.45 29.30
N ARG A 146 -8.29 25.45 30.00
CA ARG A 146 -8.48 24.13 29.39
C ARG A 146 -9.62 24.16 28.38
N VAL A 147 -9.35 23.82 27.14
CA VAL A 147 -10.32 23.76 26.06
C VAL A 147 -10.26 22.38 25.38
N TYR A 148 -11.29 22.04 24.62
CA TYR A 148 -11.34 20.83 23.83
C TYR A 148 -11.47 21.20 22.38
N GLY A 149 -10.72 20.52 21.53
CA GLY A 149 -10.74 20.75 20.09
C GLY A 149 -9.94 19.68 19.33
N PRO A 150 -10.01 19.65 18.00
CA PRO A 150 -9.24 18.69 17.22
C PRO A 150 -7.75 18.99 17.30
N GLN A 151 -6.94 17.94 17.42
CA GLN A 151 -5.47 18.07 17.42
C GLN A 151 -4.95 18.58 16.08
N ALA A 152 -5.54 18.09 14.99
CA ALA A 152 -5.22 18.49 13.61
C ALA A 152 -6.47 18.38 12.75
N ILE A 153 -6.62 19.27 11.78
CA ILE A 153 -7.66 19.23 10.77
C ILE A 153 -6.99 18.87 9.46
N SER A 154 -7.33 17.69 8.94
CA SER A 154 -6.82 17.21 7.66
C SER A 154 -7.75 17.61 6.52
N ARG A 155 -7.17 17.82 5.34
CA ARG A 155 -7.92 18.02 4.11
C ARG A 155 -7.43 17.03 3.04
N PHE A 156 -8.37 16.44 2.34
CA PHE A 156 -8.11 15.58 1.20
C PHE A 156 -8.86 16.12 0.00
N ASN A 157 -8.17 16.35 -1.11
CA ASN A 157 -8.72 17.05 -2.30
C ASN A 157 -9.39 18.38 -1.97
N LEU A 158 -8.79 19.18 -1.06
CA LEU A 158 -9.25 20.48 -0.56
C LEU A 158 -10.48 20.44 0.37
N PHE A 159 -11.17 19.32 0.52
CA PHE A 159 -12.27 19.14 1.45
C PHE A 159 -11.77 18.77 2.85
N SER A 160 -12.41 19.27 3.89
CA SER A 160 -12.15 18.80 5.26
C SER A 160 -12.46 17.31 5.32
N SER A 161 -11.52 16.52 5.85
CA SER A 161 -11.67 15.07 5.82
C SER A 161 -11.21 14.40 7.10
N ILE A 162 -11.85 13.28 7.42
CA ILE A 162 -11.42 12.37 8.47
C ILE A 162 -10.99 11.06 7.82
N GLN A 163 -9.78 10.62 8.16
CA GLN A 163 -9.21 9.38 7.68
C GLN A 163 -9.66 8.22 8.55
N ILE A 164 -10.17 7.16 7.93
CA ILE A 164 -10.42 5.86 8.52
C ILE A 164 -9.35 4.90 8.03
N ASN A 165 -8.71 4.21 8.96
CA ASN A 165 -7.77 3.12 8.67
C ASN A 165 -8.37 1.83 9.17
N GLY A 166 -8.26 0.77 8.37
CA GLY A 166 -8.74 -0.53 8.75
C GLY A 166 -7.98 -1.66 8.08
N GLN A 167 -8.30 -2.88 8.48
CA GLN A 167 -7.71 -4.09 7.94
C GLN A 167 -8.80 -5.09 7.60
N ALA A 168 -8.59 -5.90 6.57
CA ALA A 168 -9.45 -7.04 6.27
C ALA A 168 -9.43 -8.04 7.43
N ALA A 169 -10.54 -8.74 7.63
CA ALA A 169 -10.61 -9.86 8.58
C ALA A 169 -9.82 -11.06 8.05
N ASN A 170 -9.40 -11.94 8.95
CA ASN A 170 -8.69 -13.15 8.56
C ASN A 170 -9.55 -14.01 7.62
N GLY A 171 -9.00 -14.33 6.45
CA GLY A 171 -9.67 -15.10 5.41
C GLY A 171 -10.41 -14.27 4.35
N TYR A 172 -10.39 -12.94 4.47
CA TYR A 172 -10.91 -12.01 3.46
C TYR A 172 -9.79 -11.21 2.82
N SER A 173 -9.95 -10.93 1.53
CA SER A 173 -8.97 -10.15 0.76
C SER A 173 -9.12 -8.64 1.00
N SER A 174 -8.06 -7.89 0.69
CA SER A 174 -8.12 -6.41 0.70
C SER A 174 -9.17 -5.88 -0.27
N GLY A 175 -9.37 -6.54 -1.42
CA GLY A 175 -10.40 -6.18 -2.40
C GLY A 175 -11.82 -6.36 -1.85
N GLU A 176 -12.10 -7.43 -1.10
CA GLU A 176 -13.39 -7.65 -0.43
C GLU A 176 -13.61 -6.60 0.67
N ALA A 177 -12.57 -6.26 1.44
CA ALA A 177 -12.66 -5.18 2.43
C ALA A 177 -12.96 -3.82 1.77
N ILE A 178 -12.31 -3.48 0.64
CA ILE A 178 -12.58 -2.26 -0.12
C ILE A 178 -14.02 -2.24 -0.65
N GLN A 179 -14.53 -3.39 -1.11
CA GLN A 179 -15.90 -3.51 -1.57
C GLN A 179 -16.89 -3.31 -0.40
N ALA A 180 -16.64 -3.91 0.76
CA ALA A 180 -17.45 -3.70 1.96
C ALA A 180 -17.44 -2.22 2.40
N VAL A 181 -16.29 -1.54 2.32
CA VAL A 181 -16.20 -0.10 2.59
C VAL A 181 -17.07 0.71 1.63
N ARG A 182 -17.08 0.38 0.32
CA ARG A 182 -17.97 1.05 -0.66
C ARG A 182 -19.43 0.86 -0.31
N GLU A 183 -19.86 -0.37 -0.05
CA GLU A 183 -21.25 -0.68 0.29
C GLU A 183 -21.73 0.09 1.52
N VAL A 184 -20.92 0.08 2.58
CA VAL A 184 -21.25 0.79 3.83
C VAL A 184 -21.23 2.31 3.61
N THR A 185 -20.24 2.86 2.90
CA THR A 185 -20.19 4.29 2.66
C THR A 185 -21.34 4.76 1.77
N ASP A 186 -21.71 4.00 0.73
CA ASP A 186 -22.84 4.35 -0.14
C ASP A 186 -24.19 4.31 0.61
N GLU A 187 -24.33 3.46 1.64
CA GLU A 187 -25.53 3.33 2.45
C GLU A 187 -25.63 4.42 3.54
N TYR A 188 -24.51 4.69 4.25
CA TYR A 188 -24.52 5.54 5.45
C TYR A 188 -24.13 7.01 5.17
N LEU A 189 -23.66 7.36 3.97
CA LEU A 189 -23.18 8.69 3.68
C LEU A 189 -24.33 9.63 3.31
N PRO A 190 -24.58 10.71 4.09
CA PRO A 190 -25.64 11.67 3.76
C PRO A 190 -25.26 12.56 2.58
N ALA A 191 -26.25 13.17 1.93
CA ALA A 191 -26.02 14.13 0.86
C ALA A 191 -25.13 15.31 1.33
N GLY A 192 -24.14 15.67 0.50
CA GLY A 192 -23.15 16.71 0.79
C GLY A 192 -21.91 16.22 1.52
N TYR A 193 -21.78 14.91 1.70
CA TYR A 193 -20.54 14.25 2.12
C TYR A 193 -20.08 13.31 1.01
N GLY A 194 -18.79 13.09 0.91
CA GLY A 194 -18.17 12.19 -0.05
C GLY A 194 -17.14 11.30 0.61
N TYR A 195 -16.65 10.31 -0.11
CA TYR A 195 -15.51 9.53 0.32
C TYR A 195 -14.53 9.31 -0.81
N GLU A 196 -13.26 9.14 -0.46
CA GLU A 196 -12.20 8.80 -1.39
C GLU A 196 -11.22 7.83 -0.73
N PHE A 197 -10.77 6.86 -1.48
CA PHE A 197 -9.70 5.98 -1.01
C PHE A 197 -8.36 6.70 -1.07
N GLY A 198 -7.52 6.47 -0.05
CA GLY A 198 -6.15 6.96 0.03
C GLY A 198 -5.13 5.85 -0.21
N GLY A 199 -3.86 6.22 -0.37
CA GLY A 199 -2.73 5.30 -0.42
C GLY A 199 -2.88 4.14 -1.41
N MET A 200 -2.52 2.94 -0.98
CA MET A 200 -2.64 1.70 -1.78
C MET A 200 -4.08 1.34 -2.10
N SER A 201 -5.02 1.66 -1.20
CA SER A 201 -6.44 1.34 -1.41
C SER A 201 -7.01 2.05 -2.62
N ARG A 202 -6.53 3.25 -2.94
CA ARG A 202 -6.92 3.99 -4.14
C ARG A 202 -6.46 3.27 -5.40
N GLU A 203 -5.20 2.80 -5.42
CA GLU A 203 -4.66 2.04 -6.55
C GLU A 203 -5.42 0.72 -6.73
N GLU A 204 -5.69 0.02 -5.64
CA GLU A 204 -6.41 -1.25 -5.67
C GLU A 204 -7.87 -1.06 -6.10
N ALA A 205 -8.55 -0.04 -5.56
CA ALA A 205 -9.92 0.30 -5.94
C ALA A 205 -10.05 0.73 -7.41
N SER A 206 -9.02 1.37 -7.98
CA SER A 206 -9.00 1.78 -9.39
C SER A 206 -8.54 0.65 -10.32
N SER A 207 -7.70 -0.27 -9.83
CA SER A 207 -7.06 -1.30 -10.65
C SER A 207 -7.97 -2.50 -10.96
N SER A 208 -9.04 -2.73 -10.19
CA SER A 208 -9.90 -3.91 -10.35
C SER A 208 -10.51 -4.06 -11.75
N SER A 209 -10.84 -2.96 -12.42
CA SER A 209 -11.34 -2.97 -13.80
C SER A 209 -10.22 -2.89 -14.86
N SER A 210 -9.09 -2.26 -14.53
CA SER A 210 -7.99 -2.04 -15.47
C SER A 210 -7.09 -3.27 -15.64
N THR A 211 -6.96 -4.11 -14.62
CA THR A 211 -6.09 -5.30 -14.66
C THR A 211 -6.51 -6.30 -15.73
N ALA A 212 -7.81 -6.58 -15.85
CA ALA A 212 -8.31 -7.49 -16.89
C ALA A 212 -7.97 -6.99 -18.30
N ILE A 213 -8.09 -5.69 -18.53
CA ILE A 213 -7.75 -5.06 -19.82
C ILE A 213 -6.25 -5.20 -20.08
N ILE A 214 -5.40 -4.98 -19.08
CA ILE A 214 -3.94 -5.13 -19.21
C ILE A 214 -3.57 -6.57 -19.57
N PHE A 215 -4.19 -7.57 -18.93
CA PHE A 215 -3.97 -8.99 -19.27
C PHE A 215 -4.36 -9.28 -20.72
N VAL A 216 -5.52 -8.81 -21.18
CA VAL A 216 -5.97 -9.00 -22.57
C VAL A 216 -5.00 -8.33 -23.54
N ILE A 217 -4.61 -7.08 -23.30
CA ILE A 217 -3.63 -6.37 -24.13
C ILE A 217 -2.30 -7.12 -24.17
N CYS A 218 -1.81 -7.60 -23.03
CA CYS A 218 -0.56 -8.36 -22.95
C CYS A 218 -0.63 -9.64 -23.81
N ILE A 219 -1.71 -10.41 -23.70
CA ILE A 219 -1.91 -11.62 -24.48
C ILE A 219 -1.99 -11.31 -25.99
N VAL A 220 -2.71 -10.23 -26.36
CA VAL A 220 -2.81 -9.79 -27.76
C VAL A 220 -1.44 -9.38 -28.32
N PHE A 221 -0.64 -8.62 -27.56
CA PHE A 221 0.71 -8.24 -27.98
C PHE A 221 1.62 -9.46 -28.16
N ILE A 222 1.60 -10.41 -27.20
CA ILE A 222 2.35 -11.65 -27.30
C ILE A 222 1.93 -12.42 -28.56
N TYR A 223 0.62 -12.52 -28.80
CA TYR A 223 0.08 -13.18 -30.01
C TYR A 223 0.59 -12.54 -31.29
N LEU A 224 0.48 -11.21 -31.42
CA LEU A 224 0.93 -10.49 -32.61
C LEU A 224 2.43 -10.64 -32.86
N ILE A 225 3.26 -10.55 -31.82
CA ILE A 225 4.70 -10.76 -31.92
C ILE A 225 5.01 -12.17 -32.38
N LEU A 226 4.32 -13.16 -31.82
CA LEU A 226 4.52 -14.56 -32.23
C LEU A 226 4.04 -14.82 -33.66
N CYS A 227 2.91 -14.23 -34.09
CA CYS A 227 2.47 -14.33 -35.48
C CYS A 227 3.50 -13.76 -36.46
N ALA A 228 4.11 -12.63 -36.11
CA ALA A 228 5.18 -12.04 -36.93
C ALA A 228 6.46 -12.90 -36.95
N LEU A 229 6.79 -13.54 -35.80
CA LEU A 229 7.99 -14.38 -35.70
C LEU A 229 7.85 -15.71 -36.44
N TYR A 230 6.67 -16.34 -36.37
CA TYR A 230 6.41 -17.64 -36.97
C TYR A 230 5.85 -17.58 -38.40
N GLU A 231 5.55 -16.39 -38.92
CA GLU A 231 4.85 -16.20 -40.17
C GLU A 231 3.59 -17.08 -40.30
N SER A 232 2.94 -17.35 -39.17
CA SER A 232 1.78 -18.23 -39.02
C SER A 232 0.81 -17.72 -37.99
N ILE A 233 -0.48 -17.88 -38.25
CA ILE A 233 -1.56 -17.51 -37.31
C ILE A 233 -1.85 -18.67 -36.34
N PHE A 234 -1.64 -19.92 -36.74
CA PHE A 234 -2.05 -21.10 -35.96
C PHE A 234 -1.03 -21.49 -34.87
N ILE A 235 0.27 -21.43 -35.15
CA ILE A 235 1.31 -21.84 -34.19
C ILE A 235 1.28 -21.00 -32.91
N PRO A 236 1.09 -19.67 -32.94
CA PRO A 236 0.96 -18.86 -31.74
C PRO A 236 -0.23 -19.23 -30.84
N ILE A 237 -1.33 -19.74 -31.40
CA ILE A 237 -2.49 -20.18 -30.62
C ILE A 237 -2.10 -21.31 -29.67
N VAL A 238 -1.23 -22.26 -30.11
CA VAL A 238 -0.72 -23.35 -29.27
C VAL A 238 -0.01 -22.79 -28.02
N VAL A 239 0.82 -21.76 -28.24
CA VAL A 239 1.55 -21.10 -27.14
C VAL A 239 0.61 -20.43 -26.16
N ILE A 240 -0.36 -19.66 -26.64
CA ILE A 240 -1.30 -18.93 -25.79
C ILE A 240 -2.22 -19.88 -25.02
N LEU A 241 -2.70 -20.93 -25.67
CA LEU A 241 -3.60 -21.91 -25.04
C LEU A 241 -2.92 -22.72 -23.94
N SER A 242 -1.59 -22.69 -23.86
CA SER A 242 -0.82 -23.30 -22.79
C SER A 242 -0.69 -22.43 -21.53
N VAL A 243 -0.85 -21.12 -21.63
CA VAL A 243 -0.71 -20.17 -20.51
C VAL A 243 -1.68 -20.43 -19.35
N PRO A 244 -2.97 -20.74 -19.57
CA PRO A 244 -3.93 -21.00 -18.49
C PRO A 244 -3.49 -22.07 -17.49
N PHE A 245 -2.72 -23.08 -17.92
CA PHE A 245 -2.23 -24.12 -17.00
C PHE A 245 -1.23 -23.57 -15.97
N GLY A 246 -0.41 -22.63 -16.38
CA GLY A 246 0.48 -21.96 -15.45
C GLY A 246 -0.25 -21.00 -14.50
N LEU A 247 -1.23 -20.27 -15.01
CA LEU A 247 -2.07 -19.43 -14.16
C LEU A 247 -2.83 -20.26 -13.12
N ALA A 248 -3.39 -21.40 -13.51
CA ALA A 248 -4.02 -22.33 -12.58
C ALA A 248 -3.03 -22.81 -11.50
N GLY A 249 -1.79 -23.11 -11.89
CA GLY A 249 -0.72 -23.47 -10.94
C GLY A 249 -0.40 -22.37 -9.96
N SER A 250 -0.33 -21.13 -10.42
CA SER A 250 -0.09 -19.96 -9.57
C SER A 250 -1.20 -19.77 -8.53
N PHE A 251 -2.46 -19.82 -8.94
CA PHE A 251 -3.60 -19.68 -8.00
C PHE A 251 -3.69 -20.86 -7.03
N LEU A 252 -3.36 -22.08 -7.47
CA LEU A 252 -3.35 -23.24 -6.60
C LEU A 252 -2.31 -23.09 -5.49
N PHE A 253 -1.09 -22.63 -5.82
CA PHE A 253 -0.05 -22.37 -4.82
C PHE A 253 -0.40 -21.18 -3.94
N ALA A 254 -0.96 -20.10 -4.49
CA ALA A 254 -1.43 -18.97 -3.70
C ALA A 254 -2.45 -19.41 -2.64
N ASN A 255 -3.42 -20.24 -3.02
CA ASN A 255 -4.41 -20.80 -2.10
C ASN A 255 -3.77 -21.72 -1.04
N MET A 256 -2.81 -22.57 -1.41
CA MET A 256 -2.10 -23.45 -0.46
C MET A 256 -1.32 -22.66 0.59
N PHE A 257 -0.77 -21.49 0.22
CA PHE A 257 -0.02 -20.60 1.11
C PHE A 257 -0.90 -19.57 1.82
N GLY A 258 -2.23 -19.61 1.62
CA GLY A 258 -3.18 -18.67 2.22
C GLY A 258 -2.96 -17.23 1.73
N LEU A 259 -2.50 -17.05 0.49
CA LEU A 259 -2.26 -15.75 -0.11
C LEU A 259 -3.48 -15.29 -0.89
N GLU A 260 -3.80 -14.03 -0.69
CA GLU A 260 -4.89 -13.35 -1.39
C GLU A 260 -4.46 -12.91 -2.80
N ASN A 261 -5.46 -12.71 -3.68
CA ASN A 261 -5.22 -12.13 -5.00
C ASN A 261 -4.98 -10.62 -4.88
N ASN A 262 -3.74 -10.26 -4.64
CA ASN A 262 -3.28 -8.88 -4.51
C ASN A 262 -2.52 -8.42 -5.77
N ILE A 263 -2.20 -7.11 -5.84
CA ILE A 263 -1.47 -6.51 -6.96
C ILE A 263 -0.12 -7.21 -7.22
N TYR A 264 0.57 -7.65 -6.17
CA TYR A 264 1.86 -8.33 -6.29
C TYR A 264 1.73 -9.70 -6.95
N LEU A 265 0.70 -10.48 -6.58
CA LEU A 265 0.38 -11.74 -7.25
C LEU A 265 0.08 -11.50 -8.73
N GLN A 266 -0.71 -10.46 -9.07
CA GLN A 266 -1.05 -10.11 -10.45
C GLN A 266 0.20 -9.74 -11.27
N ILE A 267 1.15 -9.00 -10.69
CA ILE A 267 2.46 -8.73 -11.33
C ILE A 267 3.22 -10.05 -11.57
N GLY A 268 3.21 -10.96 -10.59
CA GLY A 268 3.79 -12.29 -10.72
C GLY A 268 3.15 -13.10 -11.87
N LEU A 269 1.82 -13.02 -12.01
CA LEU A 269 1.08 -13.67 -13.13
C LEU A 269 1.49 -13.10 -14.49
N LEU A 270 1.62 -11.78 -14.64
CA LEU A 270 2.09 -11.16 -15.89
C LEU A 270 3.50 -11.62 -16.25
N MET A 271 4.40 -11.67 -15.28
CA MET A 271 5.75 -12.18 -15.48
C MET A 271 5.73 -13.68 -15.88
N LEU A 272 4.87 -14.46 -15.23
CA LEU A 272 4.71 -15.88 -15.50
C LEU A 272 4.28 -16.17 -16.95
N ILE A 273 3.37 -15.35 -17.52
CA ILE A 273 2.94 -15.50 -18.93
C ILE A 273 4.15 -15.45 -19.87
N GLY A 274 5.06 -14.51 -19.69
CA GLY A 274 6.27 -14.39 -20.50
C GLY A 274 7.23 -15.59 -20.34
N LEU A 275 7.38 -16.09 -19.11
CA LEU A 275 8.25 -17.23 -18.81
C LEU A 275 7.71 -18.53 -19.41
N LEU A 276 6.40 -18.76 -19.34
CA LEU A 276 5.75 -19.94 -19.92
C LEU A 276 5.72 -19.88 -21.45
N ALA A 277 5.43 -18.71 -22.02
CA ALA A 277 5.48 -18.52 -23.47
C ALA A 277 6.84 -18.90 -24.04
N LYS A 278 7.94 -18.47 -23.41
CA LYS A 278 9.30 -18.86 -23.78
C LYS A 278 9.49 -20.39 -23.83
N THR A 279 8.95 -21.08 -22.84
CA THR A 279 9.04 -22.55 -22.76
C THR A 279 8.26 -23.23 -23.90
N ALA A 280 7.04 -22.76 -24.17
CA ALA A 280 6.21 -23.27 -25.25
C ALA A 280 6.85 -23.01 -26.64
N ILE A 281 7.41 -21.81 -26.84
CA ILE A 281 8.13 -21.43 -28.08
C ILE A 281 9.25 -22.41 -28.39
N LEU A 282 10.05 -22.82 -27.41
CA LEU A 282 11.16 -23.75 -27.62
C LEU A 282 10.71 -25.12 -28.18
N ILE A 283 9.52 -25.57 -27.80
CA ILE A 283 8.95 -26.83 -28.29
C ILE A 283 8.37 -26.63 -29.69
N THR A 284 7.54 -25.61 -29.88
CA THR A 284 6.84 -25.37 -31.14
C THR A 284 7.79 -25.04 -32.29
N GLU A 285 8.82 -24.23 -32.03
CA GLU A 285 9.84 -23.90 -33.03
C GLU A 285 10.60 -25.16 -33.52
N TYR A 286 11.08 -25.96 -32.55
CA TYR A 286 11.80 -27.17 -32.91
C TYR A 286 10.92 -28.20 -33.66
N ALA A 287 9.62 -28.29 -33.26
CA ALA A 287 8.65 -29.14 -33.97
C ALA A 287 8.40 -28.64 -35.40
N SER A 288 8.29 -27.32 -35.60
CA SER A 288 8.11 -26.71 -36.94
C SER A 288 9.31 -26.97 -37.87
N VAL A 289 10.53 -26.81 -37.35
CA VAL A 289 11.76 -27.13 -38.10
C VAL A 289 11.81 -28.60 -38.50
N ARG A 290 11.44 -29.53 -37.61
CA ARG A 290 11.41 -30.98 -37.90
C ARG A 290 10.33 -31.33 -38.91
N ARG A 291 9.18 -30.66 -38.85
CA ARG A 291 8.12 -30.83 -39.85
C ARG A 291 8.57 -30.33 -41.23
N ALA A 292 9.24 -29.18 -41.31
CA ALA A 292 9.80 -28.65 -42.55
C ALA A 292 10.86 -29.59 -43.14
N ALA A 293 11.58 -30.36 -42.32
CA ALA A 293 12.52 -31.39 -42.74
C ALA A 293 11.86 -32.70 -43.19
N GLY A 294 10.52 -32.76 -43.33
CA GLY A 294 9.76 -33.89 -43.88
C GLY A 294 9.25 -34.91 -42.85
N MET A 295 9.35 -34.64 -41.54
CA MET A 295 8.77 -35.52 -40.52
C MET A 295 7.23 -35.40 -40.46
N SER A 296 6.55 -36.50 -40.09
CA SER A 296 5.12 -36.47 -39.81
C SER A 296 4.86 -35.60 -38.55
N ILE A 297 3.69 -34.94 -38.46
CA ILE A 297 3.33 -34.02 -37.36
C ILE A 297 3.52 -34.68 -36.00
N PRO A 298 3.00 -35.91 -35.72
CA PRO A 298 3.17 -36.54 -34.42
C PRO A 298 4.63 -36.85 -34.07
N MET A 299 5.42 -37.30 -35.09
CA MET A 299 6.84 -37.58 -34.89
C MET A 299 7.65 -36.31 -34.65
N ALA A 300 7.33 -35.20 -35.34
CA ALA A 300 7.97 -33.91 -35.14
C ALA A 300 7.69 -33.36 -33.72
N ALA A 301 6.44 -33.43 -33.26
CA ALA A 301 6.05 -32.99 -31.88
C ALA A 301 6.74 -33.84 -30.81
N MET A 302 6.76 -35.17 -30.95
CA MET A 302 7.41 -36.08 -30.01
C MET A 302 8.94 -35.88 -29.99
N SER A 303 9.55 -35.72 -31.14
CA SER A 303 10.98 -35.43 -31.28
C SER A 303 11.35 -34.09 -30.63
N ALA A 304 10.51 -33.05 -30.79
CA ALA A 304 10.70 -31.74 -30.18
C ALA A 304 10.63 -31.84 -28.65
N ALA A 305 9.60 -32.47 -28.10
CA ALA A 305 9.46 -32.67 -26.68
C ALA A 305 10.67 -33.38 -26.06
N LYS A 306 11.13 -34.49 -26.68
CA LYS A 306 12.31 -35.23 -26.21
C LYS A 306 13.60 -34.42 -26.31
N ALA A 307 13.85 -33.76 -27.44
CA ALA A 307 15.09 -33.01 -27.66
C ALA A 307 15.22 -31.78 -26.77
N ARG A 308 14.10 -31.09 -26.47
CA ARG A 308 14.08 -29.86 -25.67
C ARG A 308 13.82 -30.08 -24.18
N LEU A 309 13.47 -31.31 -23.76
CA LEU A 309 13.16 -31.65 -22.37
C LEU A 309 14.24 -31.17 -21.41
N ARG A 310 15.52 -31.50 -21.68
CA ARG A 310 16.64 -31.12 -20.80
C ARG A 310 16.77 -29.59 -20.67
N ALA A 311 16.69 -28.87 -21.79
CA ALA A 311 16.85 -27.42 -21.81
C ALA A 311 15.69 -26.75 -21.05
N ILE A 312 14.46 -27.21 -21.21
CA ILE A 312 13.28 -26.71 -20.55
C ILE A 312 13.37 -26.96 -19.04
N LEU A 313 13.65 -28.18 -18.60
CA LEU A 313 13.79 -28.49 -17.19
C LEU A 313 14.92 -27.68 -16.53
N MET A 314 16.06 -27.53 -17.22
CA MET A 314 17.18 -26.75 -16.69
C MET A 314 16.78 -25.27 -16.49
N THR A 315 16.14 -24.66 -17.48
CA THR A 315 15.72 -23.24 -17.38
C THR A 315 14.62 -23.05 -16.36
N SER A 316 13.63 -23.93 -16.31
CA SER A 316 12.53 -23.84 -15.33
C SER A 316 13.01 -24.07 -13.91
N LEU A 317 13.85 -25.06 -13.66
CA LEU A 317 14.44 -25.30 -12.34
C LEU A 317 15.32 -24.13 -11.88
N THR A 318 16.15 -23.58 -12.78
CA THR A 318 16.97 -22.39 -12.44
C THR A 318 16.09 -21.22 -12.03
N MET A 319 14.98 -20.97 -12.72
CA MET A 319 14.04 -19.91 -12.37
C MET A 319 13.33 -20.20 -11.02
N ILE A 320 12.85 -21.44 -10.83
CA ILE A 320 12.21 -21.85 -9.58
C ILE A 320 13.18 -21.66 -8.40
N PHE A 321 14.40 -22.16 -8.48
CA PHE A 321 15.40 -22.00 -7.43
C PHE A 321 15.82 -20.54 -7.23
N GLY A 322 15.88 -19.75 -8.30
CA GLY A 322 16.16 -18.32 -8.24
C GLY A 322 15.08 -17.51 -7.51
N MET A 323 13.80 -17.93 -7.63
CA MET A 323 12.66 -17.26 -6.97
C MET A 323 12.33 -17.82 -5.58
N LEU A 324 12.88 -19.00 -5.21
CA LEU A 324 12.65 -19.63 -3.91
C LEU A 324 12.95 -18.71 -2.71
N PRO A 325 14.05 -17.94 -2.67
CA PRO A 325 14.31 -17.02 -1.58
C PRO A 325 13.20 -15.98 -1.37
N MET A 326 12.49 -15.58 -2.42
CA MET A 326 11.38 -14.63 -2.32
C MET A 326 10.16 -15.23 -1.60
N MET A 327 9.93 -16.55 -1.70
CA MET A 327 8.83 -17.23 -0.99
C MET A 327 9.01 -17.21 0.54
N PHE A 328 10.25 -17.12 1.00
CA PHE A 328 10.62 -17.15 2.42
C PHE A 328 11.16 -15.79 2.89
N ALA A 329 10.83 -14.71 2.18
CA ALA A 329 11.25 -13.37 2.56
C ALA A 329 10.71 -12.98 3.95
N THR A 330 11.52 -12.25 4.71
CA THR A 330 11.17 -11.74 6.04
C THR A 330 11.45 -10.25 6.13
N GLY A 331 10.75 -9.55 7.02
CA GLY A 331 10.94 -8.12 7.24
C GLY A 331 9.92 -7.25 6.52
N VAL A 332 10.22 -5.96 6.41
CA VAL A 332 9.33 -4.96 5.82
C VAL A 332 9.19 -5.24 4.31
N GLY A 333 7.96 -5.33 3.81
CA GLY A 333 7.68 -5.65 2.40
C GLY A 333 7.72 -7.14 2.04
N ALA A 334 7.94 -8.03 3.03
CA ALA A 334 8.02 -9.48 2.82
C ALA A 334 6.78 -10.05 2.12
N ASN A 335 5.57 -9.63 2.50
CA ASN A 335 4.32 -10.15 1.94
C ASN A 335 4.20 -9.93 0.42
N GLY A 336 4.68 -8.79 -0.09
CA GLY A 336 4.73 -8.54 -1.53
C GLY A 336 5.67 -9.52 -2.25
N ASN A 337 6.88 -9.69 -1.73
CA ASN A 337 7.86 -10.63 -2.26
C ASN A 337 7.37 -12.08 -2.20
N ILE A 338 6.73 -12.47 -1.09
CA ILE A 338 6.14 -13.80 -0.91
C ILE A 338 5.05 -14.03 -1.97
N SER A 339 4.16 -13.05 -2.18
CA SER A 339 3.07 -13.15 -3.17
C SER A 339 3.62 -13.35 -4.59
N ILE A 340 4.62 -12.57 -5.00
CA ILE A 340 5.29 -12.73 -6.31
C ILE A 340 6.00 -14.09 -6.38
N GLY A 341 6.75 -14.45 -5.34
CA GLY A 341 7.54 -15.68 -5.28
C GLY A 341 6.68 -16.93 -5.36
N VAL A 342 5.65 -17.03 -4.51
CA VAL A 342 4.72 -18.18 -4.48
C VAL A 342 3.95 -18.30 -5.79
N GLY A 343 3.41 -17.18 -6.30
CA GLY A 343 2.67 -17.19 -7.57
C GLY A 343 3.51 -17.64 -8.74
N THR A 344 4.73 -17.12 -8.88
CA THR A 344 5.64 -17.50 -9.97
C THR A 344 6.20 -18.91 -9.84
N VAL A 345 6.63 -19.32 -8.66
CA VAL A 345 7.16 -20.69 -8.44
C VAL A 345 6.07 -21.72 -8.66
N GLY A 346 4.86 -21.51 -8.09
CA GLY A 346 3.73 -22.42 -8.29
C GLY A 346 3.31 -22.52 -9.76
N GLY A 347 3.19 -21.38 -10.42
CA GLY A 347 2.86 -21.32 -11.85
C GLY A 347 3.91 -21.95 -12.75
N MET A 348 5.20 -21.72 -12.46
CA MET A 348 6.30 -22.34 -13.20
C MET A 348 6.36 -23.86 -13.00
N LEU A 349 6.17 -24.33 -11.76
CA LEU A 349 6.25 -25.75 -11.46
C LEU A 349 5.15 -26.54 -12.16
N ILE A 350 3.89 -26.15 -11.96
CA ILE A 350 2.75 -26.82 -12.60
C ILE A 350 2.71 -26.53 -14.09
N GLY A 351 2.95 -25.27 -14.49
CA GLY A 351 2.95 -24.87 -15.89
C GLY A 351 3.99 -25.60 -16.71
N THR A 352 5.23 -25.74 -16.22
CA THR A 352 6.29 -26.45 -16.97
C THR A 352 5.93 -27.92 -17.17
N ILE A 353 5.40 -28.60 -16.14
CA ILE A 353 4.97 -29.99 -16.26
C ILE A 353 3.83 -30.10 -17.27
N ALA A 354 2.80 -29.25 -17.13
CA ALA A 354 1.67 -29.25 -18.06
C ALA A 354 2.09 -28.97 -19.51
N LEU A 355 2.95 -27.97 -19.73
CA LEU A 355 3.44 -27.59 -21.06
C LEU A 355 4.17 -28.69 -21.78
N LEU A 356 4.94 -29.51 -21.07
CA LEU A 356 5.64 -30.66 -21.69
C LEU A 356 4.70 -31.68 -22.35
N PHE A 357 3.47 -31.78 -21.84
CA PHE A 357 2.45 -32.68 -22.41
C PHE A 357 1.45 -31.94 -23.30
N VAL A 358 1.00 -30.78 -22.89
CA VAL A 358 -0.08 -30.03 -23.57
C VAL A 358 0.41 -29.43 -24.89
N VAL A 359 1.60 -28.83 -24.94
CA VAL A 359 2.11 -28.17 -26.14
C VAL A 359 2.30 -29.13 -27.30
N PRO A 360 2.94 -30.32 -27.13
CA PRO A 360 3.03 -31.31 -28.22
C PRO A 360 1.66 -31.79 -28.71
N VAL A 361 0.69 -31.97 -27.80
CA VAL A 361 -0.67 -32.40 -28.18
C VAL A 361 -1.38 -31.30 -28.97
N LEU A 362 -1.32 -30.04 -28.50
CA LEU A 362 -1.89 -28.91 -29.21
C LEU A 362 -1.25 -28.70 -30.58
N PHE A 363 0.08 -28.91 -30.69
CA PHE A 363 0.79 -28.83 -31.99
C PHE A 363 0.35 -29.91 -32.99
N ILE A 364 -0.16 -31.06 -32.52
CA ILE A 364 -0.71 -32.10 -33.38
C ILE A 364 -2.12 -31.73 -33.88
N ILE A 365 -2.90 -31.01 -33.04
CA ILE A 365 -4.29 -30.63 -33.34
C ILE A 365 -4.34 -29.45 -34.32
N PHE A 366 -3.47 -28.50 -34.17
CA PHE A 366 -3.40 -27.27 -34.99
C PHE A 366 -2.30 -27.39 -36.08
#